data_6a939ada73a4e4a7371fba7cf5521bfb
#
_entry.id   6a939ada73a4e4a7371fba7cf5521bfb
#
_cell.length_a   1.000
_cell.length_b   1.000
_cell.length_c   1.000
_cell.angle_alpha   90.00
_cell.angle_beta   90.00
_cell.angle_gamma   90.00
#
_symmetry.space_group_name_H-M   'P 1'
#
loop_
_entity.id
_entity.type
_entity.pdbx_description
1 polymer ?
#
loop_
_entity_poly.entity_id
_entity_poly.type
_entity_poly.pdbx_seq_one_letter_code
_entity_poly.pdbx_strand_id
1 'polypeptide(L)'
;IDASFAFSMECYLPPMAMAARYWDGEPVFLPIPSHQMHFGPRVRNYLKQMYKECADEIAAAGLPVVLQFGETQWWYFPNASGMPFYDDDTKAAFQARYGRPLHRFLANTDSPHDDIESANYLRDRIWEYCAEVISYVRRFHPSAVFECLWPLDANQGKPAPDPAFRALNFHVNLPNEWKTSAYGVKYFRSEGFDYDVWQKNTRLMRQTLEFPLKLSRPASECMYLAGIYGPPDPPMREAYGMWRNRGLYSFCFWAFDQFCLNSRPVPLEVAAQSTATLVSYRRPRAARSPEAPVAVAYAPEASSRLNTFRLNARRLNG
;
A
#
# COMPACT_ATOMS: atom_id res chain seq x y z
N ILE A 1 -6.18 8.84 19.80
CA ILE A 1 -6.46 8.42 18.41
C ILE A 1 -5.17 8.63 17.64
N ASP A 2 -4.68 7.59 16.99
CA ASP A 2 -3.56 7.69 16.07
C ASP A 2 -4.12 7.81 14.66
N ALA A 3 -3.58 8.76 13.88
CA ALA A 3 -3.92 8.93 12.48
C ALA A 3 -2.66 8.73 11.64
N SER A 4 -2.83 8.09 10.49
CA SER A 4 -1.76 7.92 9.51
C SER A 4 -2.28 8.30 8.13
N PHE A 5 -1.50 9.10 7.40
CA PHE A 5 -1.76 9.37 5.99
C PHE A 5 -0.93 8.41 5.14
N ALA A 6 -1.60 7.80 4.14
CA ALA A 6 -1.01 6.86 3.21
C ALA A 6 -1.04 7.43 1.79
N PHE A 7 0.08 7.33 1.08
CA PHE A 7 0.15 7.65 -0.34
C PHE A 7 0.57 6.44 -1.13
N SER A 8 -0.21 6.12 -2.15
CA SER A 8 0.11 5.13 -3.18
C SER A 8 0.82 5.78 -4.36
N MET A 9 1.40 4.96 -5.24
CA MET A 9 2.00 5.44 -6.49
C MET A 9 0.95 5.66 -7.59
N GLU A 10 -0.22 6.12 -7.21
CA GLU A 10 -1.35 6.39 -8.09
C GLU A 10 -1.71 7.87 -8.05
N CYS A 11 -1.99 8.45 -9.22
CA CYS A 11 -2.41 9.83 -9.30
C CYS A 11 -3.49 10.01 -10.37
N TYR A 12 -4.56 10.71 -10.00
CA TYR A 12 -5.58 11.11 -10.95
C TYR A 12 -5.08 12.28 -11.80
N LEU A 13 -5.08 12.09 -13.11
CA LEU A 13 -4.63 13.11 -14.08
C LEU A 13 -3.24 13.74 -13.75
N PRO A 14 -2.19 12.96 -13.52
CA PRO A 14 -0.87 13.54 -13.31
C PRO A 14 -0.35 14.19 -14.61
N PRO A 15 0.60 15.13 -14.52
CA PRO A 15 1.40 15.47 -15.69
C PRO A 15 2.00 14.20 -16.30
N MET A 16 1.84 13.99 -17.62
CA MET A 16 2.26 12.75 -18.29
C MET A 16 3.76 12.43 -18.15
N ALA A 17 4.56 13.43 -17.86
CA ALA A 17 5.98 13.24 -17.51
C ALA A 17 6.22 12.59 -16.13
N MET A 18 5.16 12.39 -15.33
CA MET A 18 5.19 11.69 -14.03
C MET A 18 4.62 10.29 -14.12
N ALA A 19 3.95 9.95 -15.23
CA ALA A 19 3.36 8.63 -15.41
C ALA A 19 4.44 7.58 -15.71
N ALA A 20 4.34 6.44 -15.04
CA ALA A 20 5.07 5.24 -15.40
C ALA A 20 4.67 4.77 -16.80
N ARG A 21 5.55 4.04 -17.48
CA ARG A 21 5.31 3.62 -18.86
C ARG A 21 5.61 2.16 -19.08
N TYR A 22 4.85 1.57 -19.97
CA TYR A 22 5.14 0.28 -20.57
C TYR A 22 6.30 0.38 -21.56
N TRP A 23 6.76 -0.77 -22.05
CA TRP A 23 7.88 -0.80 -23.00
C TRP A 23 7.60 -0.09 -24.32
N ASP A 24 6.36 -0.10 -24.78
CA ASP A 24 5.91 0.58 -26.01
C ASP A 24 5.75 2.10 -25.84
N GLY A 25 6.00 2.62 -24.64
CA GLY A 25 5.90 4.03 -24.29
C GLY A 25 4.53 4.49 -23.83
N GLU A 26 3.51 3.62 -23.86
CA GLU A 26 2.17 3.96 -23.36
C GLU A 26 2.19 4.17 -21.85
N PRO A 27 1.47 5.17 -21.32
CA PRO A 27 1.37 5.40 -19.89
C PRO A 27 0.60 4.25 -19.21
N VAL A 28 1.00 3.93 -17.98
CA VAL A 28 0.34 2.90 -17.19
C VAL A 28 -0.94 3.49 -16.58
N PHE A 29 -2.06 3.18 -17.23
CA PHE A 29 -3.38 3.56 -16.74
C PHE A 29 -3.96 2.41 -15.90
N LEU A 30 -4.31 2.73 -14.66
CA LEU A 30 -4.87 1.76 -13.73
C LEU A 30 -6.38 1.59 -14.00
N PRO A 31 -6.96 0.44 -13.68
CA PRO A 31 -8.41 0.24 -13.82
C PRO A 31 -9.30 1.14 -12.93
N ILE A 32 -8.75 1.81 -11.91
CA ILE A 32 -9.30 3.03 -11.34
C ILE A 32 -8.87 4.21 -12.23
N PRO A 33 -9.62 5.32 -12.34
CA PRO A 33 -9.30 6.40 -13.27
C PRO A 33 -8.06 7.19 -12.82
N SER A 34 -6.93 6.51 -12.71
CA SER A 34 -5.65 7.06 -12.28
C SER A 34 -4.50 6.45 -13.08
N HIS A 35 -3.35 7.12 -13.05
CA HIS A 35 -2.12 6.62 -13.65
C HIS A 35 -1.16 6.20 -12.53
N GLN A 36 -0.41 5.15 -12.78
CA GLN A 36 0.76 4.88 -11.96
C GLN A 36 1.81 5.94 -12.21
N MET A 37 2.40 6.46 -11.14
CA MET A 37 3.58 7.34 -11.21
C MET A 37 4.86 6.50 -11.14
N HIS A 38 5.91 6.98 -11.83
CA HIS A 38 7.24 6.38 -11.75
C HIS A 38 8.02 6.91 -10.53
N PHE A 39 9.18 6.29 -10.22
CA PHE A 39 10.03 6.68 -9.09
C PHE A 39 11.13 7.70 -9.45
N GLY A 40 10.91 8.50 -10.48
CA GLY A 40 11.87 9.53 -10.92
C GLY A 40 11.88 10.80 -10.06
N PRO A 41 12.87 11.70 -10.26
CA PRO A 41 13.09 12.86 -9.39
C PRO A 41 11.89 13.80 -9.28
N ARG A 42 11.14 13.99 -10.37
CA ARG A 42 9.96 14.88 -10.38
C ARG A 42 8.87 14.35 -9.45
N VAL A 43 8.56 13.05 -9.53
CA VAL A 43 7.58 12.39 -8.68
C VAL A 43 8.04 12.40 -7.22
N ARG A 44 9.30 12.06 -6.98
CA ARG A 44 9.89 12.09 -5.64
C ARG A 44 9.81 13.47 -5.00
N ASN A 45 10.10 14.53 -5.76
CA ASN A 45 9.99 15.90 -5.26
C ASN A 45 8.55 16.29 -4.93
N TYR A 46 7.58 15.90 -5.75
CA TYR A 46 6.18 16.15 -5.49
C TYR A 46 5.72 15.42 -4.22
N LEU A 47 5.95 14.12 -4.13
CA LEU A 47 5.51 13.33 -2.99
C LEU A 47 6.19 13.72 -1.68
N LYS A 48 7.47 14.12 -1.70
CA LYS A 48 8.13 14.65 -0.49
C LYS A 48 7.37 15.84 0.11
N GLN A 49 6.89 16.77 -0.74
CA GLN A 49 6.11 17.91 -0.29
C GLN A 49 4.77 17.45 0.29
N MET A 50 4.06 16.56 -0.40
CA MET A 50 2.78 16.03 0.08
C MET A 50 2.91 15.35 1.45
N TYR A 51 3.93 14.51 1.63
CA TYR A 51 4.19 13.88 2.94
C TYR A 51 4.50 14.90 4.03
N LYS A 52 5.26 15.96 3.70
CA LYS A 52 5.56 17.03 4.66
C LYS A 52 4.30 17.81 5.05
N GLU A 53 3.47 18.19 4.08
CA GLU A 53 2.21 18.90 4.34
C GLU A 53 1.28 18.07 5.23
N CYS A 54 1.13 16.78 4.95
CA CYS A 54 0.36 15.89 5.84
C CYS A 54 0.98 15.76 7.23
N ALA A 55 2.30 15.74 7.34
CA ALA A 55 2.98 15.72 8.63
C ALA A 55 2.71 17.02 9.42
N ASP A 56 2.71 18.18 8.75
CA ASP A 56 2.39 19.47 9.34
C ASP A 56 0.94 19.47 9.90
N GLU A 57 -0.02 18.98 9.14
CA GLU A 57 -1.43 18.90 9.56
C GLU A 57 -1.64 17.95 10.75
N ILE A 58 -0.99 16.77 10.75
CA ILE A 58 -1.03 15.83 11.88
C ILE A 58 -0.46 16.50 13.12
N ALA A 59 0.72 17.15 13.00
CA ALA A 59 1.38 17.83 14.10
C ALA A 59 0.56 19.01 14.62
N ALA A 60 -0.04 19.80 13.72
CA ALA A 60 -0.93 20.92 14.08
C ALA A 60 -2.17 20.45 14.84
N ALA A 61 -2.65 19.24 14.57
CA ALA A 61 -3.72 18.61 15.32
C ALA A 61 -3.29 18.05 16.69
N GLY A 62 -2.01 18.18 17.06
CA GLY A 62 -1.46 17.66 18.31
C GLY A 62 -1.32 16.14 18.35
N LEU A 63 -1.28 15.49 17.18
CA LEU A 63 -1.18 14.04 17.07
C LEU A 63 0.26 13.60 16.75
N PRO A 64 0.67 12.38 17.13
CA PRO A 64 1.92 11.81 16.66
C PRO A 64 1.95 11.73 15.14
N VAL A 65 3.05 12.20 14.52
CA VAL A 65 3.22 12.14 13.06
C VAL A 65 3.51 10.71 12.65
N VAL A 66 2.53 10.05 12.08
CA VAL A 66 2.64 8.71 11.48
C VAL A 66 2.26 8.79 10.00
N LEU A 67 3.16 8.31 9.14
CA LEU A 67 3.01 8.37 7.69
C LEU A 67 3.21 6.99 7.08
N GLN A 68 2.42 6.66 6.09
CA GLN A 68 2.47 5.36 5.45
C GLN A 68 2.91 5.48 3.99
N PHE A 69 3.93 4.70 3.62
CA PHE A 69 4.11 4.29 2.24
C PHE A 69 3.01 3.30 1.93
N GLY A 70 1.97 3.75 1.27
CA GLY A 70 0.84 2.95 0.86
C GLY A 70 1.27 1.90 -0.17
N GLU A 71 0.45 1.59 -1.12
CA GLU A 71 0.82 0.65 -2.19
C GLU A 71 1.96 1.22 -3.07
N THR A 72 3.12 1.44 -2.44
CA THR A 72 4.32 1.99 -3.06
C THR A 72 5.06 0.87 -3.79
N GLN A 73 4.63 0.60 -5.00
CA GLN A 73 5.10 -0.53 -5.79
C GLN A 73 4.98 -0.27 -7.29
N TRP A 74 5.68 -1.09 -8.08
CA TRP A 74 5.47 -1.23 -9.49
C TRP A 74 4.24 -2.11 -9.73
N TRP A 75 3.11 -1.50 -10.06
CA TRP A 75 1.88 -2.21 -10.33
C TRP A 75 1.95 -2.98 -11.64
N TYR A 76 1.68 -4.27 -11.61
CA TYR A 76 1.52 -5.08 -12.80
C TYR A 76 0.04 -5.33 -13.05
N PHE A 77 -0.38 -4.96 -14.24
CA PHE A 77 -1.68 -5.37 -14.76
C PHE A 77 -1.45 -6.17 -16.04
N PRO A 78 -2.05 -7.36 -16.16
CA PRO A 78 -1.93 -8.17 -17.36
C PRO A 78 -2.46 -7.40 -18.57
N ASN A 79 -1.57 -6.99 -19.45
CA ASN A 79 -1.88 -6.40 -20.75
C ASN A 79 -0.80 -6.78 -21.76
N ALA A 80 -0.99 -6.39 -23.00
CA ALA A 80 -0.05 -6.69 -24.08
C ALA A 80 1.30 -5.96 -23.93
N SER A 81 1.38 -4.91 -23.13
CA SER A 81 2.57 -4.06 -23.00
C SER A 81 3.53 -4.45 -21.86
N GLY A 82 3.13 -5.38 -21.00
CA GLY A 82 4.01 -6.00 -19.99
C GLY A 82 4.20 -5.15 -18.72
N MET A 83 5.45 -5.04 -18.27
CA MET A 83 5.80 -4.43 -16.98
C MET A 83 5.83 -2.89 -17.04
N PRO A 84 5.57 -2.18 -15.90
CA PRO A 84 5.23 -0.75 -15.86
C PRO A 84 6.42 0.17 -15.56
N PHE A 85 7.67 -0.19 -15.82
CA PHE A 85 8.85 0.57 -15.35
C PHE A 85 9.79 1.05 -16.45
N TYR A 86 9.23 1.34 -17.65
CA TYR A 86 10.02 1.75 -18.80
C TYR A 86 9.88 3.25 -19.16
N ASP A 87 9.54 4.08 -18.17
CA ASP A 87 9.61 5.51 -18.32
C ASP A 87 11.05 5.98 -18.59
N ASP A 88 11.18 7.16 -19.20
CA ASP A 88 12.48 7.66 -19.64
C ASP A 88 13.43 7.95 -18.47
N ASP A 89 12.90 8.42 -17.33
CA ASP A 89 13.72 8.68 -16.14
C ASP A 89 14.32 7.37 -15.59
N THR A 90 13.51 6.30 -15.51
CA THR A 90 13.97 5.00 -15.04
C THR A 90 15.00 4.38 -15.98
N LYS A 91 14.74 4.40 -17.29
CA LYS A 91 15.70 3.92 -18.31
C LYS A 91 17.00 4.70 -18.33
N ALA A 92 16.91 6.03 -18.33
CA ALA A 92 18.10 6.90 -18.37
C ALA A 92 18.96 6.75 -17.11
N ALA A 93 18.35 6.68 -15.94
CA ALA A 93 19.08 6.49 -14.69
C ALA A 93 19.75 5.10 -14.61
N PHE A 94 19.12 4.05 -15.13
CA PHE A 94 19.75 2.74 -15.26
C PHE A 94 20.95 2.78 -16.20
N GLN A 95 20.76 3.35 -17.41
CA GLN A 95 21.83 3.51 -18.39
C GLN A 95 23.03 4.29 -17.84
N ALA A 96 22.75 5.39 -17.11
CA ALA A 96 23.81 6.18 -16.49
C ALA A 96 24.60 5.42 -15.42
N ARG A 97 23.91 4.53 -14.66
CA ARG A 97 24.51 3.75 -13.57
C ARG A 97 25.31 2.54 -14.07
N TYR A 98 24.82 1.84 -15.10
CA TYR A 98 25.34 0.55 -15.53
C TYR A 98 25.94 0.53 -16.93
N GLY A 99 25.86 1.64 -17.69
CA GLY A 99 26.42 1.76 -19.03
C GLY A 99 25.69 0.95 -20.11
N ARG A 100 24.55 0.35 -19.81
CA ARG A 100 23.74 -0.49 -20.70
C ARG A 100 22.26 -0.23 -20.54
N PRO A 101 21.41 -0.62 -21.50
CA PRO A 101 19.97 -0.48 -21.38
C PRO A 101 19.39 -1.38 -20.28
N LEU A 102 18.29 -0.92 -19.66
CA LEU A 102 17.48 -1.70 -18.76
C LEU A 102 16.90 -2.93 -19.47
N HIS A 103 16.97 -4.09 -18.84
CA HIS A 103 16.44 -5.32 -19.40
C HIS A 103 14.92 -5.25 -19.60
N ARG A 104 14.43 -5.86 -20.68
CA ARG A 104 13.00 -5.95 -20.96
C ARG A 104 12.40 -7.20 -20.33
N PHE A 105 11.80 -7.05 -19.18
CA PHE A 105 10.91 -8.05 -18.60
C PHE A 105 9.51 -7.96 -19.24
N LEU A 106 8.89 -9.09 -19.48
CA LEU A 106 7.61 -9.17 -20.20
C LEU A 106 6.41 -9.34 -19.27
N ALA A 107 6.61 -10.02 -18.12
CA ALA A 107 5.55 -10.37 -17.20
C ALA A 107 6.03 -10.33 -15.74
N ASN A 108 5.06 -10.21 -14.83
CA ASN A 108 5.31 -10.26 -13.39
C ASN A 108 5.83 -11.62 -12.91
N THR A 109 5.67 -12.66 -13.73
CA THR A 109 6.13 -14.03 -13.48
C THR A 109 7.53 -14.31 -14.03
N ASP A 110 8.16 -13.36 -14.71
CA ASP A 110 9.52 -13.52 -15.18
C ASP A 110 10.48 -13.76 -14.01
N SER A 111 11.59 -14.38 -14.29
CA SER A 111 12.61 -14.58 -13.28
C SER A 111 13.42 -13.28 -13.07
N PRO A 112 13.61 -12.82 -11.83
CA PRO A 112 14.55 -11.72 -11.58
C PRO A 112 15.99 -12.07 -11.97
N HIS A 113 16.30 -13.38 -12.13
CA HIS A 113 17.61 -13.85 -12.55
C HIS A 113 17.84 -13.76 -14.06
N ASP A 114 16.81 -13.46 -14.86
CA ASP A 114 17.00 -13.18 -16.29
C ASP A 114 17.89 -11.94 -16.50
N ASP A 115 17.77 -10.95 -15.59
CA ASP A 115 18.74 -9.86 -15.39
C ASP A 115 18.65 -9.33 -13.95
N ILE A 116 19.40 -9.94 -13.07
CA ILE A 116 19.37 -9.63 -11.63
C ILE A 116 19.79 -8.18 -11.29
N GLU A 117 20.65 -7.59 -12.12
CA GLU A 117 21.09 -6.20 -11.93
C GLU A 117 19.95 -5.24 -12.22
N SER A 118 19.21 -5.44 -13.32
CA SER A 118 17.99 -4.69 -13.62
C SER A 118 16.92 -4.87 -12.55
N ALA A 119 16.69 -6.11 -12.11
CA ALA A 119 15.69 -6.40 -11.08
C ALA A 119 16.05 -5.75 -9.73
N ASN A 120 17.31 -5.81 -9.31
CA ASN A 120 17.77 -5.12 -8.10
C ASN A 120 17.64 -3.61 -8.21
N TYR A 121 18.04 -3.03 -9.35
CA TYR A 121 17.90 -1.61 -9.59
C TYR A 121 16.44 -1.14 -9.44
N LEU A 122 15.47 -1.85 -10.03
CA LEU A 122 14.05 -1.51 -9.93
C LEU A 122 13.56 -1.56 -8.49
N ARG A 123 13.98 -2.55 -7.70
CA ARG A 123 13.70 -2.63 -6.27
C ARG A 123 14.31 -1.45 -5.51
N ASP A 124 15.55 -1.14 -5.79
CA ASP A 124 16.29 -0.10 -5.10
C ASP A 124 15.72 1.30 -5.40
N ARG A 125 15.07 1.52 -6.56
CA ARG A 125 14.33 2.75 -6.87
C ARG A 125 13.19 3.03 -5.88
N ILE A 126 12.47 2.00 -5.44
CA ILE A 126 11.42 2.14 -4.42
C ILE A 126 12.06 2.60 -3.10
N TRP A 127 13.16 1.97 -2.71
CA TRP A 127 13.85 2.37 -1.49
C TRP A 127 14.42 3.79 -1.56
N GLU A 128 15.08 4.16 -2.64
CA GLU A 128 15.59 5.51 -2.85
C GLU A 128 14.49 6.57 -2.64
N TYR A 129 13.30 6.32 -3.17
CA TYR A 129 12.14 7.17 -2.93
C TYR A 129 11.76 7.24 -1.45
N CYS A 130 11.62 6.10 -0.80
CA CYS A 130 11.28 6.05 0.63
C CYS A 130 12.33 6.77 1.50
N ALA A 131 13.61 6.53 1.24
CA ALA A 131 14.71 7.14 1.98
C ALA A 131 14.73 8.67 1.83
N GLU A 132 14.47 9.18 0.62
CA GLU A 132 14.36 10.62 0.38
C GLU A 132 13.17 11.24 1.13
N VAL A 133 12.00 10.60 1.12
CA VAL A 133 10.81 11.07 1.84
C VAL A 133 11.08 11.08 3.36
N ILE A 134 11.60 9.97 3.90
CA ILE A 134 11.94 9.86 5.33
C ILE A 134 12.91 10.98 5.74
N SER A 135 14.00 11.11 4.99
CA SER A 135 15.02 12.11 5.27
C SER A 135 14.45 13.54 5.18
N TYR A 136 13.63 13.81 4.18
CA TYR A 136 13.03 15.13 3.98
C TYR A 136 12.07 15.48 5.11
N VAL A 137 11.11 14.62 5.43
CA VAL A 137 10.11 14.88 6.48
C VAL A 137 10.76 15.02 7.85
N ARG A 138 11.75 14.18 8.17
CA ARG A 138 12.43 14.22 9.49
C ARG A 138 13.27 15.48 9.72
N ARG A 139 13.56 16.26 8.70
CA ARG A 139 14.16 17.60 8.91
C ARG A 139 13.20 18.56 9.62
N PHE A 140 11.90 18.38 9.47
CA PHE A 140 10.86 19.21 10.05
C PHE A 140 10.17 18.52 11.24
N HIS A 141 10.05 17.21 11.17
CA HIS A 141 9.41 16.35 12.17
C HIS A 141 10.35 15.20 12.56
N PRO A 142 11.38 15.45 13.39
CA PRO A 142 12.41 14.44 13.71
C PRO A 142 11.85 13.13 14.30
N SER A 143 10.71 13.20 15.01
CA SER A 143 10.03 12.04 15.61
C SER A 143 9.05 11.33 14.67
N ALA A 144 8.95 11.77 13.41
CA ALA A 144 8.03 11.13 12.46
C ALA A 144 8.30 9.63 12.30
N VAL A 145 7.24 8.85 12.43
CA VAL A 145 7.23 7.39 12.26
C VAL A 145 6.73 7.05 10.87
N PHE A 146 7.40 6.14 10.23
CA PHE A 146 6.99 5.64 8.91
C PHE A 146 6.62 4.17 8.99
N GLU A 147 5.61 3.80 8.23
CA GLU A 147 5.18 2.43 7.99
C GLU A 147 5.06 2.15 6.49
N CYS A 148 5.14 0.90 6.08
CA CYS A 148 4.84 0.48 4.72
C CYS A 148 3.63 -0.43 4.69
N LEU A 149 2.82 -0.32 3.64
CA LEU A 149 1.79 -1.27 3.27
C LEU A 149 2.29 -2.12 2.09
N TRP A 150 2.25 -3.43 2.25
CA TRP A 150 2.70 -4.34 1.22
C TRP A 150 1.69 -5.46 0.97
N PRO A 151 1.01 -5.43 -0.19
CA PRO A 151 0.00 -6.42 -0.55
C PRO A 151 0.67 -7.71 -1.08
N LEU A 152 0.55 -8.80 -0.34
CA LEU A 152 1.13 -10.09 -0.73
C LEU A 152 0.44 -10.67 -1.96
N ASP A 153 -0.87 -10.56 -2.04
CA ASP A 153 -1.69 -11.06 -3.16
C ASP A 153 -1.32 -10.41 -4.50
N ALA A 154 -1.06 -9.11 -4.50
CA ALA A 154 -0.62 -8.38 -5.69
C ALA A 154 0.80 -8.73 -6.12
N ASN A 155 1.66 -9.15 -5.18
CA ASN A 155 3.09 -9.36 -5.42
C ASN A 155 3.51 -10.82 -5.55
N GLN A 156 2.78 -11.75 -4.92
CA GLN A 156 3.12 -13.17 -5.00
C GLN A 156 2.75 -13.79 -6.36
N GLY A 157 1.81 -13.17 -7.08
CA GLY A 157 1.22 -13.74 -8.28
C GLY A 157 0.30 -14.92 -7.95
N LYS A 158 -0.05 -15.71 -8.98
CA LYS A 158 -0.70 -17.02 -8.74
C LYS A 158 0.24 -17.87 -7.92
N PRO A 159 -0.26 -18.68 -6.96
CA PRO A 159 0.60 -19.54 -6.15
C PRO A 159 1.53 -20.30 -7.06
N ALA A 160 2.81 -19.95 -7.05
CA ALA A 160 3.79 -20.67 -7.82
C ALA A 160 3.83 -22.10 -7.27
N PRO A 161 3.86 -23.13 -8.12
CA PRO A 161 4.00 -24.50 -7.67
C PRO A 161 5.33 -24.72 -6.91
N ASP A 162 6.31 -23.87 -7.16
CA ASP A 162 7.60 -23.89 -6.46
C ASP A 162 7.67 -22.71 -5.45
N PRO A 163 7.69 -23.01 -4.12
CA PRO A 163 7.84 -21.98 -3.10
C PRO A 163 9.20 -21.28 -3.11
N ALA A 164 10.20 -21.82 -3.79
CA ALA A 164 11.51 -21.18 -3.99
C ALA A 164 11.47 -20.16 -5.16
N PHE A 165 10.51 -20.28 -6.05
CA PHE A 165 10.37 -19.35 -7.17
C PHE A 165 9.84 -18.01 -6.65
N ARG A 166 10.66 -17.00 -6.78
CA ARG A 166 10.30 -15.60 -6.50
C ARG A 166 10.08 -14.91 -7.83
N ALA A 167 8.84 -14.70 -8.21
CA ALA A 167 8.49 -13.94 -9.39
C ALA A 167 9.11 -12.54 -9.36
N LEU A 168 9.36 -11.97 -10.52
CA LEU A 168 9.90 -10.62 -10.68
C LEU A 168 9.15 -9.60 -9.83
N ASN A 169 7.81 -9.64 -9.88
CA ASN A 169 6.97 -8.68 -9.15
C ASN A 169 7.24 -8.68 -7.64
N PHE A 170 7.39 -9.87 -7.05
CA PHE A 170 7.77 -10.00 -5.65
C PHE A 170 9.15 -9.38 -5.37
N HIS A 171 10.10 -9.62 -6.27
CA HIS A 171 11.48 -9.17 -6.10
C HIS A 171 11.61 -7.65 -6.19
N VAL A 172 11.00 -7.05 -7.22
CA VAL A 172 11.12 -5.60 -7.48
C VAL A 172 10.31 -4.74 -6.51
N ASN A 173 9.28 -5.32 -5.87
CA ASN A 173 8.37 -4.57 -4.98
C ASN A 173 8.66 -4.76 -3.49
N LEU A 174 9.68 -5.51 -3.12
CA LEU A 174 10.06 -5.68 -1.71
C LEU A 174 11.48 -5.17 -1.46
N PRO A 175 11.68 -3.88 -1.15
CA PRO A 175 12.98 -3.36 -0.74
C PRO A 175 13.57 -4.16 0.43
N ASN A 176 14.87 -4.41 0.38
CA ASN A 176 15.55 -5.14 1.46
C ASN A 176 15.47 -4.38 2.78
N GLU A 177 15.43 -3.07 2.74
CA GLU A 177 15.36 -2.17 3.87
C GLU A 177 14.03 -2.28 4.63
N TRP A 178 12.96 -2.70 3.96
CA TRP A 178 11.67 -2.95 4.62
C TRP A 178 11.66 -4.22 5.47
N LYS A 179 12.66 -5.09 5.32
CA LYS A 179 12.77 -6.32 6.13
C LYS A 179 13.19 -6.04 7.58
N THR A 180 13.57 -4.81 7.89
CA THR A 180 13.97 -4.37 9.23
C THR A 180 13.57 -2.93 9.47
N SER A 181 13.37 -2.53 10.73
CA SER A 181 13.10 -1.14 11.13
C SER A 181 14.34 -0.24 11.16
N ALA A 182 15.53 -0.80 11.01
CA ALA A 182 16.79 -0.08 11.12
C ALA A 182 16.94 1.08 10.13
N TYR A 183 16.28 1.00 8.98
CA TYR A 183 16.34 2.01 7.93
C TYR A 183 15.23 3.07 8.01
N GLY A 184 14.41 3.04 9.05
CA GLY A 184 13.45 4.11 9.35
C GLY A 184 11.99 3.84 9.02
N VAL A 185 11.68 2.72 8.35
CA VAL A 185 10.31 2.19 8.24
C VAL A 185 10.05 1.30 9.45
N LYS A 186 9.39 1.86 10.45
CA LYS A 186 9.19 1.19 11.74
C LYS A 186 8.21 0.04 11.65
N TYR A 187 7.08 0.24 11.00
CA TYR A 187 6.04 -0.77 10.94
C TYR A 187 5.89 -1.34 9.53
N PHE A 188 5.64 -2.63 9.46
CA PHE A 188 5.33 -3.34 8.23
C PHE A 188 3.89 -3.84 8.30
N ARG A 189 3.04 -3.31 7.43
CA ARG A 189 1.65 -3.71 7.28
C ARG A 189 1.50 -4.63 6.08
N SER A 190 1.14 -5.86 6.31
CA SER A 190 0.81 -6.79 5.23
C SER A 190 -0.68 -6.73 4.90
N GLU A 191 -1.00 -6.95 3.64
CA GLU A 191 -2.36 -7.00 3.11
C GLU A 191 -2.49 -8.18 2.15
N GLY A 192 -3.68 -8.79 2.12
CA GLY A 192 -4.05 -9.83 1.15
C GLY A 192 -5.53 -9.74 0.83
N PHE A 193 -5.96 -8.61 0.26
CA PHE A 193 -7.36 -8.33 0.02
C PHE A 193 -8.05 -9.40 -0.84
N ASP A 194 -7.39 -9.86 -1.92
CA ASP A 194 -7.94 -10.90 -2.78
C ASP A 194 -8.10 -12.23 -2.02
N TYR A 195 -7.14 -12.57 -1.16
CA TYR A 195 -7.18 -13.79 -0.36
C TYR A 195 -8.27 -13.77 0.70
N ASP A 196 -8.45 -12.62 1.34
CA ASP A 196 -9.44 -12.44 2.41
C ASP A 196 -10.86 -12.37 1.87
N VAL A 197 -11.07 -11.58 0.82
CA VAL A 197 -12.39 -11.15 0.36
C VAL A 197 -12.91 -12.04 -0.77
N TRP A 198 -12.12 -12.22 -1.81
CA TRP A 198 -12.59 -12.90 -3.02
C TRP A 198 -12.38 -14.41 -2.97
N GLN A 199 -11.17 -14.84 -2.63
CA GLN A 199 -10.87 -16.27 -2.54
C GLN A 199 -11.34 -16.89 -1.24
N LYS A 200 -11.53 -16.10 -0.16
CA LYS A 200 -11.84 -16.56 1.20
C LYS A 200 -10.91 -17.69 1.64
N ASN A 201 -9.63 -17.51 1.33
CA ASN A 201 -8.60 -18.52 1.50
C ASN A 201 -7.81 -18.31 2.78
N THR A 202 -8.26 -18.96 3.84
CA THR A 202 -7.64 -18.89 5.16
C THR A 202 -6.15 -19.22 5.16
N ARG A 203 -5.68 -20.15 4.34
CA ARG A 203 -4.26 -20.49 4.25
C ARG A 203 -3.43 -19.35 3.69
N LEU A 204 -3.89 -18.69 2.62
CA LEU A 204 -3.21 -17.56 2.02
C LEU A 204 -3.28 -16.32 2.92
N MET A 205 -4.41 -16.10 3.58
CA MET A 205 -4.55 -15.07 4.61
C MET A 205 -3.51 -15.27 5.73
N ARG A 206 -3.37 -16.49 6.26
CA ARG A 206 -2.33 -16.80 7.27
C ARG A 206 -0.94 -16.49 6.77
N GLN A 207 -0.62 -16.86 5.53
CA GLN A 207 0.68 -16.56 4.92
C GLN A 207 0.93 -15.06 4.86
N THR A 208 -0.09 -14.28 4.52
CA THR A 208 -0.02 -12.81 4.46
C THR A 208 0.22 -12.21 5.83
N LEU A 209 -0.56 -12.60 6.84
CA LEU A 209 -0.41 -12.11 8.20
C LEU A 209 0.97 -12.46 8.80
N GLU A 210 1.47 -13.65 8.53
CA GLU A 210 2.78 -14.13 9.03
C GLU A 210 3.95 -13.63 8.18
N PHE A 211 3.71 -13.02 7.02
CA PHE A 211 4.77 -12.64 6.09
C PHE A 211 5.83 -11.74 6.72
N PRO A 212 5.50 -10.64 7.42
CA PRO A 212 6.53 -9.79 8.03
C PRO A 212 7.32 -10.52 9.13
N LEU A 213 6.71 -11.45 9.85
CA LEU A 213 7.43 -12.29 10.83
C LEU A 213 8.47 -13.21 10.13
N LYS A 214 8.15 -13.71 8.94
CA LYS A 214 9.09 -14.49 8.11
C LYS A 214 10.24 -13.66 7.56
N LEU A 215 10.09 -12.32 7.53
CA LEU A 215 11.18 -11.39 7.25
C LEU A 215 12.05 -11.09 8.48
N SER A 216 11.80 -11.79 9.61
CA SER A 216 12.48 -11.59 10.90
C SER A 216 12.15 -10.25 11.57
N ARG A 217 11.03 -9.61 11.23
CA ARG A 217 10.57 -8.44 11.97
C ARG A 217 9.95 -8.87 13.31
N PRO A 218 10.17 -8.11 14.39
CA PRO A 218 9.51 -8.39 15.66
C PRO A 218 7.99 -8.19 15.54
N ALA A 219 7.20 -9.01 16.23
CA ALA A 219 5.74 -8.94 16.18
C ALA A 219 5.19 -7.54 16.52
N SER A 220 5.86 -6.82 17.44
CA SER A 220 5.53 -5.44 17.82
C SER A 220 5.73 -4.40 16.72
N GLU A 221 6.28 -4.78 15.58
CA GLU A 221 6.45 -3.92 14.40
C GLU A 221 5.62 -4.42 13.20
N CYS A 222 4.87 -5.51 13.37
CA CYS A 222 4.06 -6.12 12.34
C CYS A 222 2.60 -5.70 12.50
N MET A 223 1.97 -5.38 11.37
CA MET A 223 0.59 -4.96 11.30
C MET A 223 -0.12 -5.77 10.21
N TYR A 224 -1.43 -5.89 10.31
CA TYR A 224 -2.25 -6.54 9.30
C TYR A 224 -3.42 -5.64 8.88
N LEU A 225 -3.61 -5.48 7.58
CA LEU A 225 -4.78 -4.85 7.00
C LEU A 225 -5.71 -5.93 6.46
N ALA A 226 -6.81 -6.17 7.17
CA ALA A 226 -7.80 -7.16 6.78
C ALA A 226 -8.71 -6.61 5.69
N GLY A 227 -8.85 -7.35 4.61
CA GLY A 227 -9.85 -7.09 3.59
C GLY A 227 -11.25 -7.41 4.11
N ILE A 228 -12.18 -6.48 3.92
CA ILE A 228 -13.58 -6.68 4.33
C ILE A 228 -14.51 -6.28 3.21
N TYR A 229 -15.31 -7.23 2.78
CA TYR A 229 -16.40 -6.99 1.84
C TYR A 229 -17.58 -7.91 2.18
N GLY A 230 -18.45 -7.44 3.05
CA GLY A 230 -19.57 -8.25 3.52
C GLY A 230 -19.53 -8.51 5.02
N PRO A 231 -20.39 -9.41 5.53
CA PRO A 231 -20.34 -9.83 6.92
C PRO A 231 -18.99 -10.50 7.22
N PRO A 232 -18.51 -10.41 8.49
CA PRO A 232 -17.27 -11.04 8.89
C PRO A 232 -17.31 -12.52 8.57
N ASP A 233 -16.43 -12.95 7.68
CA ASP A 233 -16.31 -14.34 7.28
C ASP A 233 -15.18 -15.07 8.04
N PRO A 234 -15.04 -16.39 7.87
CA PRO A 234 -14.06 -17.17 8.61
C PRO A 234 -12.62 -16.66 8.47
N PRO A 235 -12.10 -16.26 7.30
CA PRO A 235 -10.74 -15.75 7.19
C PRO A 235 -10.48 -14.54 8.08
N MET A 236 -11.39 -13.59 8.13
CA MET A 236 -11.21 -12.39 8.95
C MET A 236 -11.22 -12.70 10.45
N ARG A 237 -12.13 -13.58 10.91
CA ARG A 237 -12.18 -13.99 12.32
C ARG A 237 -10.91 -14.71 12.73
N GLU A 238 -10.41 -15.55 11.84
CA GLU A 238 -9.16 -16.24 12.07
C GLU A 238 -7.96 -15.29 12.08
N ALA A 239 -7.91 -14.34 11.12
CA ALA A 239 -6.87 -13.33 11.08
C ALA A 239 -6.80 -12.52 12.37
N TYR A 240 -7.97 -12.12 12.91
CA TYR A 240 -8.05 -11.42 14.19
C TYR A 240 -7.53 -12.28 15.36
N GLY A 241 -7.94 -13.55 15.42
CA GLY A 241 -7.43 -14.47 16.43
C GLY A 241 -5.92 -14.67 16.34
N MET A 242 -5.39 -14.81 15.14
CA MET A 242 -3.95 -14.93 14.91
C MET A 242 -3.18 -13.66 15.29
N TRP A 243 -3.67 -12.48 14.87
CA TRP A 243 -3.07 -11.20 15.25
C TRP A 243 -2.90 -11.11 16.76
N ARG A 244 -3.96 -11.40 17.52
CA ARG A 244 -3.95 -11.38 18.98
C ARG A 244 -2.96 -12.40 19.56
N ASN A 245 -3.00 -13.63 19.08
CA ASN A 245 -2.16 -14.72 19.60
C ASN A 245 -0.67 -14.54 19.27
N ARG A 246 -0.35 -13.87 18.16
CA ARG A 246 1.02 -13.55 17.75
C ARG A 246 1.54 -12.25 18.37
N GLY A 247 0.68 -11.45 19.02
CA GLY A 247 1.06 -10.17 19.61
C GLY A 247 1.49 -9.14 18.58
N LEU A 248 0.86 -9.13 17.39
CA LEU A 248 1.17 -8.12 16.38
C LEU A 248 0.72 -6.75 16.86
N TYR A 249 1.42 -5.70 16.39
CA TYR A 249 1.21 -4.33 16.84
C TYR A 249 -0.21 -3.83 16.56
N SER A 250 -0.73 -4.02 15.36
CA SER A 250 -2.02 -3.47 14.96
C SER A 250 -2.76 -4.39 13.99
N PHE A 251 -4.08 -4.38 14.10
CA PHE A 251 -5.02 -5.00 13.19
C PHE A 251 -5.96 -3.92 12.67
N CYS A 252 -5.98 -3.70 11.36
CA CYS A 252 -6.79 -2.68 10.73
C CYS A 252 -7.80 -3.30 9.78
N PHE A 253 -8.92 -2.62 9.60
CA PHE A 253 -9.94 -2.99 8.64
C PHE A 253 -9.84 -2.10 7.41
N TRP A 254 -9.76 -2.68 6.24
CA TRP A 254 -9.87 -1.95 4.99
C TRP A 254 -11.31 -1.46 4.79
N ALA A 255 -11.47 -0.20 4.37
CA ALA A 255 -12.76 0.41 4.10
C ALA A 255 -13.76 0.33 5.29
N PHE A 256 -13.31 0.69 6.49
CA PHE A 256 -14.15 0.73 7.68
C PHE A 256 -15.37 1.67 7.53
N ASP A 257 -15.24 2.73 6.74
CA ASP A 257 -16.34 3.61 6.33
C ASP A 257 -17.51 2.85 5.70
N GLN A 258 -17.23 1.84 4.88
CA GLN A 258 -18.25 0.99 4.26
C GLN A 258 -18.99 0.13 5.30
N PHE A 259 -18.34 -0.23 6.38
CA PHE A 259 -18.99 -0.86 7.52
C PHE A 259 -20.01 0.07 8.16
N CYS A 260 -19.57 1.29 8.44
CA CYS A 260 -20.41 2.30 9.09
C CYS A 260 -21.61 2.67 8.20
N LEU A 261 -21.37 2.87 6.90
CA LEU A 261 -22.42 3.24 5.92
C LEU A 261 -23.43 2.12 5.70
N ASN A 262 -23.00 0.87 5.74
CA ASN A 262 -23.87 -0.28 5.49
C ASN A 262 -24.43 -0.92 6.79
N SER A 263 -24.28 -0.27 7.94
CA SER A 263 -24.73 -0.76 9.26
C SER A 263 -24.29 -2.20 9.55
N ARG A 264 -23.10 -2.59 9.09
CA ARG A 264 -22.60 -3.95 9.27
C ARG A 264 -22.02 -4.11 10.66
N PRO A 265 -22.32 -5.20 11.36
CA PRO A 265 -21.77 -5.42 12.69
C PRO A 265 -20.26 -5.68 12.59
N VAL A 266 -19.47 -4.93 13.35
CA VAL A 266 -18.09 -5.33 13.66
C VAL A 266 -18.13 -6.69 14.36
N PRO A 267 -17.18 -7.62 14.10
CA PRO A 267 -17.15 -8.90 14.80
C PRO A 267 -17.27 -8.70 16.30
N LEU A 268 -18.22 -9.40 16.94
CA LEU A 268 -18.52 -9.26 18.36
C LEU A 268 -17.28 -9.44 19.26
N GLU A 269 -16.35 -10.27 18.85
CA GLU A 269 -15.10 -10.51 19.57
C GLU A 269 -14.14 -9.29 19.52
N VAL A 270 -14.22 -8.47 18.48
CA VAL A 270 -13.52 -7.19 18.40
C VAL A 270 -14.21 -6.17 19.29
N ALA A 271 -15.54 -6.13 19.28
CA ALA A 271 -16.34 -5.23 20.10
C ALA A 271 -16.21 -5.51 21.59
N ALA A 272 -16.19 -6.76 22.01
CA ALA A 272 -16.11 -7.15 23.43
C ALA A 272 -14.79 -6.78 24.11
N GLN A 273 -13.73 -6.53 23.36
CA GLN A 273 -12.42 -6.21 23.92
C GLN A 273 -12.04 -4.73 23.83
N SER A 274 -12.68 -3.98 22.95
CA SER A 274 -12.54 -2.52 22.91
C SER A 274 -13.32 -1.80 24.02
N THR A 275 -14.21 -2.50 24.75
CA THR A 275 -14.95 -1.90 25.88
C THR A 275 -14.08 -1.53 27.08
N ALA A 276 -12.81 -1.94 27.15
CA ALA A 276 -11.92 -1.50 28.19
C ALA A 276 -11.36 -0.06 27.97
N THR A 277 -11.57 0.53 26.79
CA THR A 277 -11.00 1.88 26.47
C THR A 277 -11.92 2.74 25.59
N LEU A 278 -13.21 2.44 25.49
CA LEU A 278 -14.17 3.39 24.95
C LEU A 278 -14.45 4.46 26.02
N VAL A 279 -13.53 5.40 26.13
CA VAL A 279 -13.86 6.71 26.69
C VAL A 279 -14.99 7.25 25.83
N SER A 280 -16.18 7.38 26.42
CA SER A 280 -17.34 7.96 25.77
C SER A 280 -16.98 9.36 25.27
N TYR A 281 -16.72 9.49 23.98
CA TYR A 281 -16.54 10.78 23.35
C TYR A 281 -17.91 11.45 23.29
N ARG A 282 -18.29 12.16 24.34
CA ARG A 282 -19.36 13.13 24.24
C ARG A 282 -18.87 14.22 23.30
N ARG A 283 -19.44 14.26 22.10
CA ARG A 283 -19.28 15.42 21.21
C ARG A 283 -19.48 16.69 22.04
N PRO A 284 -18.55 17.64 22.05
CA PRO A 284 -18.86 18.96 22.51
C PRO A 284 -20.05 19.47 21.69
N ARG A 285 -21.11 19.93 22.35
CA ARG A 285 -22.19 20.61 21.66
C ARG A 285 -21.57 21.79 20.94
N ALA A 286 -21.51 21.71 19.61
CA ALA A 286 -21.06 22.81 18.78
C ALA A 286 -21.92 24.03 19.10
N ALA A 287 -21.27 25.10 19.54
CA ALA A 287 -21.86 26.41 19.56
C ALA A 287 -22.31 26.72 18.11
N ARG A 288 -23.57 27.11 17.96
CA ARG A 288 -24.10 27.53 16.65
C ARG A 288 -23.28 28.70 16.14
N SER A 289 -22.51 28.50 15.10
CA SER A 289 -22.00 29.56 14.23
C SER A 289 -22.92 29.69 13.01
N PRO A 290 -23.26 30.90 12.60
CA PRO A 290 -24.07 31.10 11.41
C PRO A 290 -23.21 31.01 10.15
N GLU A 291 -23.85 30.53 9.08
CA GLU A 291 -23.40 30.38 7.72
C GLU A 291 -22.68 29.08 7.38
N ALA A 292 -23.44 28.23 6.70
CA ALA A 292 -22.98 26.97 6.16
C ALA A 292 -22.09 27.21 4.92
N PRO A 293 -20.90 26.60 4.83
CA PRO A 293 -20.26 26.46 3.53
C PRO A 293 -21.00 25.42 2.70
N VAL A 294 -21.09 25.73 1.41
CA VAL A 294 -21.70 24.92 0.36
C VAL A 294 -21.23 23.45 0.47
N ALA A 295 -22.18 22.56 0.68
CA ALA A 295 -21.94 21.13 0.64
C ALA A 295 -21.44 20.75 -0.77
N VAL A 296 -20.18 20.38 -0.89
CA VAL A 296 -19.72 19.62 -2.05
C VAL A 296 -20.35 18.25 -1.92
N ALA A 297 -21.40 18.02 -2.72
CA ALA A 297 -22.03 16.71 -2.83
C ALA A 297 -21.00 15.72 -3.39
N TYR A 298 -20.42 14.89 -2.53
CA TYR A 298 -19.71 13.70 -2.96
C TYR A 298 -20.74 12.76 -3.59
N ALA A 299 -20.67 12.61 -4.89
CA ALA A 299 -21.59 11.73 -5.60
C ALA A 299 -21.37 10.27 -5.11
N PRO A 300 -22.44 9.53 -4.80
CA PRO A 300 -22.35 8.14 -4.33
C PRO A 300 -21.76 7.17 -5.37
N GLU A 301 -21.50 7.62 -6.58
CA GLU A 301 -20.91 6.81 -7.65
C GLU A 301 -19.43 6.46 -7.46
N ALA A 302 -18.66 7.21 -6.66
CA ALA A 302 -17.22 6.94 -6.50
C ALA A 302 -16.94 5.65 -5.71
N SER A 303 -17.76 5.33 -4.71
CA SER A 303 -17.56 4.10 -3.91
C SER A 303 -17.95 2.83 -4.69
N SER A 304 -18.96 2.92 -5.58
CA SER A 304 -19.34 1.79 -6.43
C SER A 304 -18.28 1.49 -7.51
N ARG A 305 -17.56 2.51 -7.97
CA ARG A 305 -16.49 2.35 -8.98
C ARG A 305 -15.23 1.69 -8.40
N LEU A 306 -14.85 2.01 -7.17
CA LEU A 306 -13.74 1.34 -6.49
C LEU A 306 -14.02 -0.15 -6.29
N ASN A 307 -15.25 -0.50 -5.92
CA ASN A 307 -15.67 -1.90 -5.77
C ASN A 307 -15.71 -2.65 -7.11
N THR A 308 -16.16 -1.98 -8.17
CA THR A 308 -16.18 -2.55 -9.52
C THR A 308 -14.77 -2.78 -10.06
N PHE A 309 -13.82 -1.96 -9.66
CA PHE A 309 -12.42 -2.06 -10.03
C PHE A 309 -11.74 -3.32 -9.50
N ARG A 310 -11.86 -3.60 -8.19
CA ARG A 310 -11.29 -4.82 -7.60
C ARG A 310 -11.94 -6.10 -8.16
N LEU A 311 -13.22 -6.04 -8.53
CA LEU A 311 -13.93 -7.10 -9.24
C LEU A 311 -13.38 -7.34 -10.66
N ASN A 312 -13.05 -6.26 -11.39
CA ASN A 312 -12.51 -6.36 -12.74
C ASN A 312 -11.05 -6.86 -12.76
N ALA A 313 -10.24 -6.50 -11.77
CA ALA A 313 -8.89 -7.04 -11.62
C ALA A 313 -8.87 -8.58 -11.53
N ARG A 314 -9.90 -9.18 -10.91
CA ARG A 314 -10.07 -10.62 -10.86
C ARG A 314 -10.31 -11.26 -12.24
N ARG A 315 -11.04 -10.57 -13.14
CA ARG A 315 -11.26 -11.05 -14.52
C ARG A 315 -10.02 -10.97 -15.41
N LEU A 316 -9.11 -10.03 -15.07
CA LEU A 316 -7.87 -9.84 -15.81
C LEU A 316 -6.75 -10.81 -15.38
N ASN A 317 -6.85 -11.37 -14.16
CA ASN A 317 -5.89 -12.33 -13.59
C ASN A 317 -6.37 -13.79 -13.67
N GLY A 318 -7.49 -14.03 -14.34
CA GLY A 318 -8.09 -15.35 -14.53
C GLY A 318 -7.42 -16.23 -15.60
#